data_98ec1e493fb4de6da193940f06b5248a
#
_entry.id   98ec1e493fb4de6da193940f06b5248a
#
_cell.length_a   1.000
_cell.length_b   1.000
_cell.length_c   1.000
_cell.angle_alpha   90.00
_cell.angle_beta   90.00
_cell.angle_gamma   90.00
#
_symmetry.space_group_name_H-M   'P 1'
#
loop_
_entity.id
_entity.type
_entity.pdbx_description
1 polymer ?
#
loop_
_entity_poly.entity_id
_entity_poly.type
_entity_poly.pdbx_seq_one_letter_code
_entity_poly.pdbx_strand_id
1 'polypeptide(L)'
;AGALKFGDGTHVHLVRYVRWLVQEVERPPAPRADYFEARKKQAQRNRAATKAAQDIFPVPEIVDYERRKAAGDSFRLFCTTYFPGAFWRPWSQDHLRVIEKIEKAVREGGLFAFAMPRGSGKTALARCAALWAILYGYRPFVCMIAGSQDNARELLRPIRTFILEEPLLLEDFPEAIYPLRCLENSSKRQLQQHICGKLTHVHWGQDK
;
A
#
# COMPACT_ATOMS: atom_id res chain seq x y z
N ALA A 1 7.92 -18.48 -36.79
CA ALA A 1 7.56 -19.03 -35.49
C ALA A 1 6.83 -20.34 -35.73
N GLY A 2 7.57 -21.48 -35.71
CA GLY A 2 6.99 -22.80 -35.87
C GLY A 2 6.33 -23.24 -34.55
N ALA A 3 5.04 -23.56 -34.58
CA ALA A 3 4.37 -24.16 -33.46
C ALA A 3 4.98 -25.53 -33.17
N LEU A 4 5.56 -25.72 -32.01
CA LEU A 4 6.08 -27.00 -31.55
C LEU A 4 4.91 -27.95 -31.32
N LYS A 5 4.78 -28.99 -32.10
CA LYS A 5 3.80 -30.05 -31.91
C LYS A 5 4.33 -31.05 -30.89
N PHE A 6 3.71 -31.10 -29.71
CA PHE A 6 4.09 -32.00 -28.61
C PHE A 6 3.36 -33.35 -28.65
N GLY A 7 2.54 -33.63 -29.66
CA GLY A 7 1.75 -34.84 -29.83
C GLY A 7 1.03 -34.89 -31.16
N ASP A 8 0.10 -35.82 -31.29
CA ASP A 8 -0.75 -36.04 -32.47
C ASP A 8 -1.94 -35.07 -32.59
N GLY A 9 -1.98 -34.07 -31.75
CA GLY A 9 -3.07 -33.09 -31.68
C GLY A 9 -4.15 -33.43 -30.63
N THR A 10 -4.17 -34.65 -30.14
CA THR A 10 -5.11 -35.11 -29.12
C THR A 10 -4.46 -35.32 -27.76
N HIS A 11 -3.19 -35.61 -27.69
CA HIS A 11 -2.45 -35.86 -26.46
C HIS A 11 -1.11 -35.15 -26.42
N VAL A 12 -0.83 -34.48 -25.33
CA VAL A 12 0.47 -33.86 -25.09
C VAL A 12 1.41 -34.88 -24.47
N HIS A 13 2.55 -35.11 -25.11
CA HIS A 13 3.56 -36.00 -24.54
C HIS A 13 4.28 -35.32 -23.39
N LEU A 14 3.89 -35.67 -22.15
CA LEU A 14 4.32 -34.99 -20.93
C LEU A 14 5.86 -34.82 -20.83
N VAL A 15 6.62 -35.86 -21.15
CA VAL A 15 8.10 -35.85 -21.10
C VAL A 15 8.69 -34.83 -22.10
N ARG A 16 8.12 -34.74 -23.30
CA ARG A 16 8.57 -33.76 -24.32
C ARG A 16 8.19 -32.34 -23.93
N TYR A 17 7.01 -32.15 -23.32
CA TYR A 17 6.55 -30.86 -22.80
C TYR A 17 7.41 -30.39 -21.64
N VAL A 18 7.69 -31.23 -20.66
CA VAL A 18 8.57 -30.92 -19.51
C VAL A 18 10.00 -30.61 -19.99
N ARG A 19 10.55 -31.38 -20.91
CA ARG A 19 11.88 -31.12 -21.48
C ARG A 19 11.92 -29.78 -22.21
N TRP A 20 10.88 -29.42 -22.97
CA TRP A 20 10.77 -28.12 -23.60
C TRP A 20 10.66 -27.00 -22.59
N LEU A 21 9.84 -27.15 -21.55
CA LEU A 21 9.69 -26.20 -20.45
C LEU A 21 11.03 -25.93 -19.76
N VAL A 22 11.78 -26.96 -19.44
CA VAL A 22 13.10 -26.82 -18.81
C VAL A 22 14.05 -26.08 -19.74
N GLN A 23 14.10 -26.42 -21.03
CA GLN A 23 14.95 -25.73 -22.02
C GLN A 23 14.53 -24.26 -22.21
N GLU A 24 13.23 -23.96 -22.17
CA GLU A 24 12.72 -22.59 -22.32
C GLU A 24 12.98 -21.73 -21.09
N VAL A 25 12.89 -22.33 -19.88
CA VAL A 25 13.21 -21.67 -18.61
C VAL A 25 14.72 -21.45 -18.45
N GLU A 26 15.55 -22.41 -18.90
CA GLU A 26 17.02 -22.30 -18.86
C GLU A 26 17.59 -21.39 -19.97
N ARG A 27 16.80 -21.06 -20.99
CA ARG A 27 17.26 -20.16 -22.05
C ARG A 27 17.15 -18.71 -21.55
N PRO A 28 18.26 -18.05 -21.19
CA PRO A 28 18.19 -16.63 -20.88
C PRO A 28 17.64 -15.92 -22.13
N PRO A 29 16.64 -15.06 -22.01
CA PRO A 29 16.15 -14.28 -23.13
C PRO A 29 17.33 -13.53 -23.73
N ALA A 30 17.56 -13.69 -25.03
CA ALA A 30 18.61 -12.96 -25.72
C ALA A 30 18.46 -11.46 -25.40
N PRO A 31 19.49 -10.80 -24.86
CA PRO A 31 19.40 -9.40 -24.48
C PRO A 31 19.14 -8.61 -25.78
N ARG A 32 17.91 -8.18 -25.96
CA ARG A 32 17.56 -7.26 -27.04
C ARG A 32 18.26 -5.94 -26.76
N ALA A 33 18.87 -5.34 -27.78
CA ALA A 33 19.50 -4.03 -27.66
C ALA A 33 18.56 -3.01 -27.01
N ASP A 34 17.27 -3.09 -27.33
CA ASP A 34 16.18 -2.31 -26.74
C ASP A 34 16.06 -2.47 -25.23
N TYR A 35 16.41 -3.64 -24.68
CA TYR A 35 16.33 -3.89 -23.24
C TYR A 35 17.37 -3.06 -22.46
N PHE A 36 18.59 -2.99 -22.95
CA PHE A 36 19.64 -2.19 -22.31
C PHE A 36 19.35 -0.69 -22.40
N GLU A 37 18.84 -0.22 -23.54
CA GLU A 37 18.41 1.17 -23.69
C GLU A 37 17.22 1.49 -22.81
N ALA A 38 16.22 0.62 -22.73
CA ALA A 38 15.06 0.78 -21.84
C ALA A 38 15.50 0.81 -20.36
N ARG A 39 16.43 -0.07 -19.95
CA ARG A 39 16.98 -0.12 -18.60
C ARG A 39 17.80 1.13 -18.26
N LYS A 40 18.61 1.63 -19.19
CA LYS A 40 19.37 2.87 -19.02
C LYS A 40 18.45 4.08 -18.88
N LYS A 41 17.41 4.16 -19.71
CA LYS A 41 16.37 5.20 -19.63
C LYS A 41 15.57 5.12 -18.34
N GLN A 42 15.26 3.91 -17.85
CA GLN A 42 14.63 3.71 -16.55
C GLN A 42 15.53 4.11 -15.39
N ALA A 43 16.83 3.78 -15.44
CA ALA A 43 17.79 4.19 -14.42
C ALA A 43 17.97 5.72 -14.36
N GLN A 44 17.98 6.38 -15.52
CA GLN A 44 18.03 7.84 -15.59
C GLN A 44 16.75 8.47 -14.99
N ARG A 45 15.57 7.93 -15.30
CA ARG A 45 14.30 8.36 -14.72
C ARG A 45 14.28 8.17 -13.21
N ASN A 46 14.79 7.03 -12.71
CA ASN A 46 14.87 6.76 -11.28
C ASN A 46 15.82 7.71 -10.57
N ARG A 47 16.99 8.04 -11.18
CA ARG A 47 17.93 9.05 -10.65
C ARG A 47 17.31 10.44 -10.61
N ALA A 48 16.62 10.86 -11.67
CA ALA A 48 15.90 12.12 -11.70
C ALA A 48 14.77 12.18 -10.66
N ALA A 49 14.04 11.07 -10.46
CA ALA A 49 13.00 10.95 -9.45
C ALA A 49 13.60 11.03 -8.01
N THR A 50 14.73 10.38 -7.77
CA THR A 50 15.44 10.45 -6.47
C THR A 50 15.93 11.87 -6.20
N LYS A 51 16.49 12.55 -7.20
CA LYS A 51 16.92 13.94 -7.07
C LYS A 51 15.74 14.88 -6.79
N ALA A 52 14.63 14.72 -7.50
CA ALA A 52 13.43 15.53 -7.27
C ALA A 52 12.78 15.26 -5.89
N ALA A 53 12.93 14.05 -5.34
CA ALA A 53 12.49 13.75 -3.98
C ALA A 53 13.35 14.41 -2.90
N GLN A 54 14.63 14.71 -3.20
CA GLN A 54 15.50 15.48 -2.30
C GLN A 54 15.12 16.95 -2.23
N ASP A 55 14.40 17.46 -3.23
CA ASP A 55 13.97 18.89 -3.29
C ASP A 55 12.66 19.15 -2.49
N ILE A 56 12.09 18.15 -1.80
CA ILE A 56 10.83 18.26 -1.05
C ILE A 56 11.07 18.77 0.40
N PHE A 57 12.27 19.04 0.81
CA PHE A 57 12.62 19.54 2.14
C PHE A 57 12.62 21.08 2.19
N PRO A 58 12.26 21.69 3.34
CA PRO A 58 12.02 21.10 4.66
C PRO A 58 10.59 20.53 4.82
N VAL A 59 10.47 19.40 5.53
CA VAL A 59 9.19 18.85 5.95
C VAL A 59 8.63 19.72 7.09
N PRO A 60 7.33 20.08 7.09
CA PRO A 60 6.72 20.82 8.19
C PRO A 60 6.85 20.08 9.54
N GLU A 61 6.84 20.85 10.63
CA GLU A 61 6.81 20.28 11.97
C GLU A 61 5.41 19.73 12.31
N ILE A 62 5.38 18.81 13.27
CA ILE A 62 4.12 18.24 13.79
C ILE A 62 3.38 19.33 14.56
N VAL A 63 2.13 19.58 14.21
CA VAL A 63 1.30 20.62 14.83
C VAL A 63 0.79 20.21 16.21
N ASP A 64 0.30 18.96 16.35
CA ASP A 64 -0.29 18.46 17.60
C ASP A 64 0.22 17.06 17.94
N TYR A 65 1.27 17.04 18.75
CA TYR A 65 1.90 15.81 19.18
C TYR A 65 1.03 14.98 20.13
N GLU A 66 0.25 15.64 21.00
CA GLU A 66 -0.63 14.95 21.96
C GLU A 66 -1.81 14.27 21.25
N ARG A 67 -2.42 14.95 20.28
CA ARG A 67 -3.48 14.37 19.43
C ARG A 67 -2.94 13.14 18.69
N ARG A 68 -1.76 13.27 18.07
CA ARG A 68 -1.11 12.17 17.38
C ARG A 68 -0.87 10.99 18.33
N LYS A 69 -0.31 11.23 19.51
CA LYS A 69 -0.03 10.18 20.50
C LYS A 69 -1.31 9.50 20.98
N ALA A 70 -2.31 10.26 21.38
CA ALA A 70 -3.59 9.71 21.84
C ALA A 70 -4.28 8.83 20.77
N ALA A 71 -4.25 9.28 19.51
CA ALA A 71 -4.79 8.50 18.40
C ALA A 71 -3.94 7.26 18.07
N GLY A 72 -2.65 7.25 18.42
CA GLY A 72 -1.79 6.06 18.36
C GLY A 72 -2.20 5.01 19.38
N ASP A 73 -2.55 5.44 20.58
CA ASP A 73 -2.92 4.54 21.67
C ASP A 73 -4.31 3.92 21.49
N SER A 74 -5.19 4.53 20.70
CA SER A 74 -6.54 4.04 20.44
C SER A 74 -6.93 4.14 18.97
N PHE A 75 -7.17 3.00 18.34
CA PHE A 75 -7.68 2.94 16.98
C PHE A 75 -9.06 3.59 16.83
N ARG A 76 -9.91 3.47 17.86
CA ARG A 76 -11.19 4.16 17.88
C ARG A 76 -11.03 5.67 17.81
N LEU A 77 -10.12 6.22 18.61
CA LEU A 77 -9.84 7.65 18.60
C LEU A 77 -9.24 8.10 17.26
N PHE A 78 -8.34 7.31 16.69
CA PHE A 78 -7.81 7.55 15.35
C PHE A 78 -8.94 7.68 14.31
N CYS A 79 -9.89 6.75 14.29
CA CYS A 79 -11.01 6.78 13.36
C CYS A 79 -11.87 8.04 13.52
N THR A 80 -12.20 8.42 14.75
CA THR A 80 -13.08 9.57 15.01
C THR A 80 -12.38 10.91 14.82
N THR A 81 -11.07 10.98 15.06
CA THR A 81 -10.28 12.20 14.92
C THR A 81 -9.99 12.52 13.46
N TYR A 82 -9.46 11.55 12.73
CA TYR A 82 -9.01 11.80 11.34
C TYR A 82 -10.08 11.53 10.29
N PHE A 83 -11.14 10.78 10.61
CA PHE A 83 -12.19 10.40 9.65
C PHE A 83 -13.60 10.63 10.19
N PRO A 84 -13.91 11.84 10.75
CA PRO A 84 -15.22 12.10 11.33
C PRO A 84 -16.36 11.94 10.31
N GLY A 85 -16.12 12.24 9.06
CA GLY A 85 -17.11 12.05 7.99
C GLY A 85 -17.47 10.60 7.71
N ALA A 86 -16.54 9.65 7.94
CA ALA A 86 -16.78 8.23 7.78
C ALA A 86 -17.41 7.59 9.03
N PHE A 87 -17.13 8.15 10.22
CA PHE A 87 -17.52 7.58 11.52
C PHE A 87 -18.36 8.55 12.35
N TRP A 88 -19.34 9.19 11.72
CA TRP A 88 -20.23 10.18 12.35
C TRP A 88 -21.32 9.55 13.25
N ARG A 89 -21.60 8.24 13.06
CA ARG A 89 -22.60 7.53 13.88
C ARG A 89 -21.98 6.99 15.17
N PRO A 90 -22.78 6.90 16.26
CA PRO A 90 -22.31 6.26 17.48
C PRO A 90 -21.93 4.80 17.24
N TRP A 91 -20.88 4.35 17.93
CA TRP A 91 -20.38 2.99 17.87
C TRP A 91 -21.34 2.00 18.52
N SER A 92 -21.77 0.96 17.80
CA SER A 92 -22.47 -0.16 18.42
C SER A 92 -21.49 -1.07 19.17
N GLN A 93 -22.01 -1.95 20.03
CA GLN A 93 -21.21 -2.93 20.76
C GLN A 93 -20.41 -3.84 19.81
N ASP A 94 -20.98 -4.20 18.66
CA ASP A 94 -20.28 -5.01 17.67
C ASP A 94 -19.12 -4.27 17.00
N HIS A 95 -19.27 -2.97 16.75
CA HIS A 95 -18.17 -2.14 16.28
C HIS A 95 -17.04 -2.06 17.31
N LEU A 96 -17.36 -1.88 18.60
CA LEU A 96 -16.34 -1.84 19.66
C LEU A 96 -15.57 -3.14 19.76
N ARG A 97 -16.25 -4.29 19.70
CA ARG A 97 -15.60 -5.62 19.66
C ARG A 97 -14.69 -5.81 18.44
N VAL A 98 -15.11 -5.29 17.29
CA VAL A 98 -14.28 -5.35 16.06
C VAL A 98 -13.07 -4.44 16.18
N ILE A 99 -13.23 -3.23 16.74
CA ILE A 99 -12.14 -2.28 17.00
C ILE A 99 -11.09 -2.91 17.91
N GLU A 100 -11.47 -3.52 19.03
CA GLU A 100 -10.56 -4.22 19.93
C GLU A 100 -9.77 -5.33 19.23
N LYS A 101 -10.45 -6.12 18.39
CA LYS A 101 -9.78 -7.16 17.60
C LYS A 101 -8.83 -6.59 16.54
N ILE A 102 -9.17 -5.45 15.92
CA ILE A 102 -8.28 -4.75 14.99
C ILE A 102 -7.04 -4.23 15.72
N GLU A 103 -7.21 -3.60 16.88
CA GLU A 103 -6.09 -3.13 17.70
C GLU A 103 -5.14 -4.27 18.06
N LYS A 104 -5.71 -5.40 18.52
CA LYS A 104 -4.94 -6.61 18.79
C LYS A 104 -4.22 -7.15 17.54
N ALA A 105 -4.92 -7.26 16.41
CA ALA A 105 -4.34 -7.74 15.16
C ALA A 105 -3.19 -6.86 14.66
N VAL A 106 -3.35 -5.54 14.78
CA VAL A 106 -2.32 -4.57 14.35
C VAL A 106 -1.11 -4.61 15.29
N ARG A 107 -1.29 -4.71 16.60
CA ARG A 107 -0.19 -4.66 17.59
C ARG A 107 0.50 -6.02 17.78
N GLU A 108 -0.29 -7.06 17.97
CA GLU A 108 0.21 -8.40 18.33
C GLU A 108 0.28 -9.36 17.13
N GLY A 109 -0.57 -9.14 16.13
CA GLY A 109 -0.77 -10.06 15.02
C GLY A 109 -1.88 -11.07 15.30
N GLY A 110 -1.99 -12.07 14.44
CA GLY A 110 -3.00 -13.14 14.54
C GLY A 110 -3.91 -13.24 13.32
N LEU A 111 -4.76 -14.25 13.32
CA LEU A 111 -5.77 -14.49 12.28
C LEU A 111 -7.15 -14.17 12.83
N PHE A 112 -7.84 -13.27 12.16
CA PHE A 112 -9.16 -12.81 12.58
C PHE A 112 -10.12 -12.82 11.39
N ALA A 113 -11.35 -13.29 11.60
CA ALA A 113 -12.44 -13.21 10.64
C ALA A 113 -13.53 -12.29 11.19
N PHE A 114 -13.99 -11.33 10.39
CA PHE A 114 -15.03 -10.40 10.75
C PHE A 114 -16.26 -10.61 9.86
N ALA A 115 -17.35 -11.05 10.47
CA ALA A 115 -18.67 -11.13 9.85
C ALA A 115 -19.57 -10.03 10.43
N MET A 116 -19.94 -9.06 9.59
CA MET A 116 -20.82 -7.95 9.95
C MET A 116 -21.83 -7.71 8.83
N PRO A 117 -23.01 -7.16 9.11
CA PRO A 117 -24.00 -6.84 8.09
C PRO A 117 -23.46 -5.94 6.98
N ARG A 118 -24.11 -6.01 5.81
CA ARG A 118 -23.80 -5.09 4.71
C ARG A 118 -24.09 -3.65 5.15
N GLY A 119 -23.22 -2.69 4.78
CA GLY A 119 -23.39 -1.29 5.16
C GLY A 119 -22.89 -0.94 6.57
N SER A 120 -22.37 -1.89 7.36
CA SER A 120 -21.84 -1.64 8.72
C SER A 120 -20.46 -0.97 8.77
N GLY A 121 -19.90 -0.49 7.67
CA GLY A 121 -18.59 0.17 7.70
C GLY A 121 -17.35 -0.74 7.77
N LYS A 122 -17.49 -2.07 7.61
CA LYS A 122 -16.34 -3.03 7.65
C LYS A 122 -15.15 -2.60 6.81
N THR A 123 -15.41 -2.22 5.56
CA THR A 123 -14.36 -1.83 4.62
C THR A 123 -13.72 -0.51 5.03
N ALA A 124 -14.49 0.44 5.58
CA ALA A 124 -13.95 1.69 6.11
C ALA A 124 -13.04 1.43 7.32
N LEU A 125 -13.46 0.58 8.26
CA LEU A 125 -12.62 0.17 9.39
C LEU A 125 -11.32 -0.51 8.92
N ALA A 126 -11.39 -1.42 7.94
CA ALA A 126 -10.20 -2.09 7.41
C ALA A 126 -9.22 -1.12 6.72
N ARG A 127 -9.72 -0.12 5.99
CA ARG A 127 -8.90 0.94 5.37
C ARG A 127 -8.22 1.81 6.43
N CYS A 128 -8.96 2.25 7.44
CA CYS A 128 -8.41 3.03 8.54
C CYS A 128 -7.41 2.21 9.37
N ALA A 129 -7.65 0.92 9.57
CA ALA A 129 -6.71 0.03 10.25
C ALA A 129 -5.38 -0.10 9.48
N ALA A 130 -5.43 -0.19 8.16
CA ALA A 130 -4.24 -0.21 7.31
C ALA A 130 -3.44 1.10 7.43
N LEU A 131 -4.12 2.26 7.39
CA LEU A 131 -3.49 3.56 7.59
C LEU A 131 -2.90 3.68 9.00
N TRP A 132 -3.66 3.34 10.03
CA TRP A 132 -3.19 3.37 11.42
C TRP A 132 -1.95 2.51 11.62
N ALA A 133 -1.95 1.29 11.08
CA ALA A 133 -0.82 0.38 11.17
C ALA A 133 0.46 0.93 10.51
N ILE A 134 0.32 1.60 9.38
CA ILE A 134 1.44 2.18 8.62
C ILE A 134 1.90 3.50 9.25
N LEU A 135 0.96 4.42 9.54
CA LEU A 135 1.28 5.75 10.03
C LEU A 135 1.95 5.73 11.42
N TYR A 136 1.62 4.78 12.26
CA TYR A 136 2.29 4.60 13.56
C TYR A 136 3.43 3.57 13.54
N GLY A 137 3.76 3.00 12.38
CA GLY A 137 4.86 2.06 12.26
C GLY A 137 4.63 0.71 12.94
N TYR A 138 3.39 0.38 13.33
CA TYR A 138 3.08 -0.92 13.95
C TYR A 138 3.36 -2.08 13.00
N ARG A 139 3.16 -1.86 11.71
CA ARG A 139 3.46 -2.84 10.65
C ARG A 139 4.18 -2.16 9.50
N PRO A 140 5.36 -2.64 9.10
CA PRO A 140 6.14 -2.04 8.02
C PRO A 140 5.53 -2.28 6.64
N PHE A 141 4.64 -3.27 6.53
CA PHE A 141 3.97 -3.62 5.28
C PHE A 141 2.54 -4.12 5.54
N VAL A 142 1.59 -3.59 4.78
CA VAL A 142 0.18 -4.01 4.79
C VAL A 142 -0.22 -4.40 3.38
N CYS A 143 -0.61 -5.67 3.19
CA CYS A 143 -1.10 -6.18 1.91
C CYS A 143 -2.62 -6.32 1.95
N MET A 144 -3.31 -5.61 1.06
CA MET A 144 -4.76 -5.71 0.88
C MET A 144 -5.07 -6.59 -0.33
N ILE A 145 -5.77 -7.69 -0.10
CA ILE A 145 -6.13 -8.66 -1.14
C ILE A 145 -7.63 -8.54 -1.43
N ALA A 146 -8.00 -8.57 -2.69
CA ALA A 146 -9.38 -8.55 -3.16
C ALA A 146 -9.61 -9.60 -4.25
N GLY A 147 -10.89 -9.88 -4.55
CA GLY A 147 -11.27 -10.90 -5.54
C GLY A 147 -10.93 -10.58 -6.98
N SER A 148 -10.65 -9.30 -7.32
CA SER A 148 -10.22 -8.86 -8.64
C SER A 148 -9.30 -7.64 -8.53
N GLN A 149 -8.59 -7.33 -9.62
CA GLN A 149 -7.73 -6.15 -9.70
C GLN A 149 -8.51 -4.85 -9.50
N ASP A 150 -9.71 -4.76 -10.07
CA ASP A 150 -10.55 -3.57 -9.93
C ASP A 150 -11.06 -3.40 -8.50
N ASN A 151 -11.47 -4.48 -7.85
CA ASN A 151 -11.82 -4.45 -6.44
C ASN A 151 -10.63 -4.04 -5.55
N ALA A 152 -9.42 -4.48 -5.86
CA ALA A 152 -8.23 -4.05 -5.13
C ALA A 152 -7.95 -2.56 -5.30
N ARG A 153 -8.12 -2.01 -6.51
CA ARG A 153 -8.01 -0.56 -6.77
C ARG A 153 -9.07 0.23 -6.00
N GLU A 154 -10.31 -0.26 -5.96
CA GLU A 154 -11.40 0.35 -5.19
C GLU A 154 -11.15 0.33 -3.67
N LEU A 155 -10.40 -0.63 -3.15
CA LEU A 155 -9.97 -0.61 -1.75
C LEU A 155 -8.94 0.49 -1.49
N LEU A 156 -8.01 0.73 -2.42
CA LEU A 156 -6.92 1.69 -2.25
C LEU A 156 -7.31 3.13 -2.55
N ARG A 157 -8.29 3.37 -3.45
CA ARG A 157 -8.70 4.73 -3.85
C ARG A 157 -9.07 5.63 -2.66
N PRO A 158 -9.95 5.24 -1.72
CA PRO A 158 -10.25 6.08 -0.56
C PRO A 158 -9.06 6.31 0.37
N ILE A 159 -8.16 5.34 0.50
CA ILE A 159 -6.93 5.51 1.29
C ILE A 159 -6.08 6.63 0.70
N ARG A 160 -5.93 6.64 -0.63
CA ARG A 160 -5.23 7.73 -1.34
C ARG A 160 -5.91 9.08 -1.12
N THR A 161 -7.24 9.13 -1.24
CA THR A 161 -8.03 10.34 -1.00
C THR A 161 -7.80 10.86 0.42
N PHE A 162 -7.84 10.00 1.43
CA PHE A 162 -7.57 10.38 2.81
C PHE A 162 -6.17 10.98 3.00
N ILE A 163 -5.15 10.34 2.43
CA ILE A 163 -3.77 10.83 2.50
C ILE A 163 -3.63 12.21 1.86
N LEU A 164 -4.31 12.45 0.74
CA LEU A 164 -4.16 13.70 -0.02
C LEU A 164 -5.04 14.82 0.50
N GLU A 165 -6.22 14.54 1.02
CA GLU A 165 -7.25 15.54 1.29
C GLU A 165 -7.43 15.85 2.79
N GLU A 166 -7.18 14.89 3.71
CA GLU A 166 -7.41 15.11 5.14
C GLU A 166 -6.36 16.04 5.77
N PRO A 167 -6.72 17.27 6.18
CA PRO A 167 -5.75 18.24 6.68
C PRO A 167 -5.09 17.80 7.98
N LEU A 168 -5.82 17.16 8.91
CA LEU A 168 -5.28 16.71 10.18
C LEU A 168 -4.22 15.62 10.02
N LEU A 169 -4.29 14.82 8.96
CA LEU A 169 -3.23 13.86 8.66
C LEU A 169 -1.93 14.55 8.25
N LEU A 170 -2.01 15.69 7.54
CA LEU A 170 -0.83 16.47 7.20
C LEU A 170 -0.23 17.15 8.42
N GLU A 171 -1.08 17.67 9.32
CA GLU A 171 -0.64 18.34 10.53
C GLU A 171 0.11 17.40 11.48
N ASP A 172 -0.39 16.17 11.63
CA ASP A 172 0.14 15.22 12.61
C ASP A 172 1.16 14.23 12.04
N PHE A 173 1.15 14.02 10.71
CA PHE A 173 2.08 13.11 10.02
C PHE A 173 2.75 13.79 8.82
N PRO A 174 3.33 14.97 8.98
CA PRO A 174 3.91 15.71 7.85
C PRO A 174 5.02 14.92 7.16
N GLU A 175 5.80 14.15 7.90
CA GLU A 175 6.88 13.31 7.38
C GLU A 175 6.39 12.25 6.37
N ALA A 176 5.17 11.75 6.52
CA ALA A 176 4.58 10.77 5.63
C ALA A 176 3.72 11.40 4.52
N ILE A 177 2.96 12.42 4.88
CA ILE A 177 1.90 12.99 4.02
C ILE A 177 2.42 14.10 3.11
N TYR A 178 3.30 14.97 3.64
CA TYR A 178 3.81 16.13 2.89
C TYR A 178 4.53 15.74 1.58
N PRO A 179 5.46 14.77 1.59
CA PRO A 179 6.09 14.33 0.36
C PRO A 179 5.11 13.77 -0.67
N LEU A 180 4.05 13.07 -0.21
CA LEU A 180 3.03 12.53 -1.10
C LEU A 180 2.21 13.64 -1.77
N ARG A 181 1.83 14.69 -1.02
CA ARG A 181 1.13 15.86 -1.56
C ARG A 181 1.98 16.66 -2.53
N CYS A 182 3.25 16.86 -2.23
CA CYS A 182 4.19 17.54 -3.14
C CYS A 182 4.36 16.80 -4.49
N LEU A 183 4.10 15.50 -4.52
CA LEU A 183 4.16 14.66 -5.72
C LEU A 183 2.82 14.51 -6.44
N GLU A 184 1.77 15.20 -5.99
CA GLU A 184 0.41 15.05 -6.51
C GLU A 184 0.31 15.29 -8.03
N ASN A 185 1.04 16.26 -8.56
CA ASN A 185 1.10 16.55 -10.00
C ASN A 185 1.88 15.52 -10.82
N SER A 186 2.42 14.49 -10.18
CA SER A 186 3.20 13.44 -10.80
C SER A 186 2.60 12.06 -10.54
N SER A 187 1.45 11.79 -11.14
CA SER A 187 0.68 10.55 -10.93
C SER A 187 1.50 9.25 -11.10
N LYS A 188 2.48 9.25 -12.00
CA LYS A 188 3.40 8.10 -12.18
C LYS A 188 4.36 7.94 -11.00
N ARG A 189 4.79 9.03 -10.37
CA ARG A 189 5.68 9.00 -9.20
C ARG A 189 4.94 8.59 -7.95
N GLN A 190 3.72 9.08 -7.75
CA GLN A 190 2.84 8.64 -6.67
C GLN A 190 2.51 7.15 -6.79
N LEU A 191 2.22 6.65 -7.98
CA LEU A 191 1.93 5.24 -8.21
C LEU A 191 3.14 4.34 -7.93
N GLN A 192 4.34 4.75 -8.36
CA GLN A 192 5.57 4.01 -8.08
C GLN A 192 5.91 4.00 -6.59
N GLN A 193 5.64 5.05 -5.87
CA GLN A 193 5.88 5.14 -4.44
C GLN A 193 4.84 4.36 -3.64
N HIS A 194 3.58 4.34 -4.06
CA HIS A 194 2.55 3.47 -3.50
C HIS A 194 2.85 1.98 -3.69
N ILE A 195 3.43 1.60 -4.81
CA ILE A 195 3.75 0.19 -5.11
C ILE A 195 5.08 -0.22 -4.46
N CYS A 196 6.07 0.67 -4.42
CA CYS A 196 7.41 0.34 -3.95
C CYS A 196 7.67 0.69 -2.48
N GLY A 197 6.77 1.38 -1.80
CA GLY A 197 6.95 1.79 -0.40
C GLY A 197 8.18 2.68 -0.15
N LYS A 198 8.80 3.22 -1.19
CA LYS A 198 10.07 3.96 -1.09
C LYS A 198 9.98 5.32 -0.42
N LEU A 199 8.80 5.90 -0.27
CA LEU A 199 8.59 7.10 0.55
C LEU A 199 8.31 6.77 2.02
N THR A 200 7.92 5.56 2.35
CA THR A 200 7.78 5.11 3.72
C THR A 200 9.14 4.87 4.40
N HIS A 201 10.24 5.05 3.68
CA HIS A 201 11.59 5.18 4.27
C HIS A 201 11.92 6.59 4.74
N VAL A 202 10.97 7.49 4.86
CA VAL A 202 11.10 8.57 5.81
C VAL A 202 11.17 7.89 7.17
N HIS A 203 12.32 7.98 7.81
CA HIS A 203 12.69 7.28 9.04
C HIS A 203 11.59 7.36 10.09
N TRP A 204 10.74 6.34 10.12
CA TRP A 204 9.78 6.12 11.16
C TRP A 204 10.54 5.76 12.44
N GLY A 205 10.70 6.74 13.32
CA GLY A 205 11.05 6.49 14.71
C GLY A 205 12.46 6.00 14.98
N GLN A 206 13.47 6.62 14.41
CA GLN A 206 14.83 6.57 14.96
C GLN A 206 15.18 7.83 15.76
N ASP A 207 14.23 8.37 16.47
CA ASP A 207 14.55 9.22 17.61
C ASP A 207 14.38 8.37 18.87
N LYS A 208 15.49 7.70 19.20
CA LYS A 208 15.76 7.21 20.54
C LYS A 208 16.49 8.27 21.31
#